data_b9955d70a0ed9e6a1bd24dbfdece8d00
#
_entry.id   b9955d70a0ed9e6a1bd24dbfdece8d00
#
_cell.length_a   1.000
_cell.length_b   1.000
_cell.length_c   1.000
_cell.angle_alpha   90.00
_cell.angle_beta   90.00
_cell.angle_gamma   90.00
#
_symmetry.space_group_name_H-M   'P 1'
#
loop_
_entity.id
_entity.type
_entity.pdbx_description
1 polymer ?
#
loop_
_entity_poly.entity_id
_entity_poly.type
_entity_poly.pdbx_seq_one_letter_code
_entity_poly.pdbx_strand_id
1 'polypeptide(L)'
;CGIINVTPDSFSDGGQFFALEQALQQARKLIAEGASILDIGGESTRPGRSSYVEIEEEIQRVVPVIKAIRKESDVLISIDTWKSQVAEAALAAGANLVNDITGLMGDEKMAHVVAKVGAKVVIMFNPVMARPQHPSSLIFPHFGFGQAFTEEELADFEKMPIEELMETFFERALARAEEAGIAQE
;
A
#
# COMPACT_ATOMS: atom_id res chain seq x y z
N CYS A 1 11.41 6.11 -8.55
CA CYS A 1 10.04 5.60 -8.47
C CYS A 1 9.07 6.62 -9.02
N GLY A 2 8.16 6.19 -9.91
CA GLY A 2 7.09 7.03 -10.46
C GLY A 2 5.75 6.67 -9.84
N ILE A 3 4.95 7.67 -9.43
CA ILE A 3 3.66 7.46 -8.73
C ILE A 3 2.51 7.64 -9.72
N ILE A 4 1.56 6.71 -9.70
CA ILE A 4 0.34 6.72 -10.51
C ILE A 4 -0.87 6.53 -9.59
N ASN A 5 -1.60 7.62 -9.33
CA ASN A 5 -2.83 7.57 -8.53
C ASN A 5 -4.04 7.38 -9.45
N VAL A 6 -4.77 6.29 -9.27
CA VAL A 6 -5.99 5.95 -10.00
C VAL A 6 -7.19 6.27 -9.13
N THR A 7 -7.44 7.57 -8.91
CA THR A 7 -8.50 8.06 -8.01
C THR A 7 -9.71 8.60 -8.78
N PRO A 8 -10.91 8.75 -8.16
CA PRO A 8 -12.13 9.21 -8.83
C PRO A 8 -12.03 10.56 -9.56
N ASP A 9 -11.17 11.47 -9.08
CA ASP A 9 -10.94 12.74 -9.77
C ASP A 9 -10.34 12.55 -11.19
N SER A 10 -9.72 11.37 -11.41
CA SER A 10 -9.26 10.92 -12.72
C SER A 10 -10.38 10.29 -13.57
N PHE A 11 -11.56 9.99 -12.98
CA PHE A 11 -12.70 9.33 -13.62
C PHE A 11 -13.87 10.28 -13.95
N SER A 12 -13.78 11.58 -13.61
CA SER A 12 -14.81 12.55 -13.95
C SER A 12 -14.85 12.78 -15.48
N ASP A 13 -16.04 12.72 -16.06
CA ASP A 13 -16.43 13.07 -17.43
C ASP A 13 -16.11 12.10 -18.59
N GLY A 14 -15.30 11.05 -18.43
CA GLY A 14 -14.94 10.18 -19.57
C GLY A 14 -15.04 8.66 -19.30
N GLY A 15 -15.41 8.26 -18.10
CA GLY A 15 -15.52 6.84 -17.73
C GLY A 15 -14.16 6.14 -17.55
N GLN A 16 -14.23 4.86 -17.19
CA GLN A 16 -13.06 4.01 -16.88
C GLN A 16 -12.02 3.93 -18.01
N PHE A 17 -12.44 4.05 -19.27
CA PHE A 17 -11.54 3.98 -20.42
C PHE A 17 -10.60 5.19 -20.50
N PHE A 18 -11.12 6.39 -20.21
CA PHE A 18 -10.31 7.62 -20.24
C PHE A 18 -9.28 7.63 -19.11
N ALA A 19 -9.68 7.20 -17.92
CA ALA A 19 -8.77 7.09 -16.78
C ALA A 19 -7.65 6.07 -17.02
N LEU A 20 -7.96 4.92 -17.63
CA LEU A 20 -6.98 3.94 -18.02
C LEU A 20 -5.96 4.50 -19.00
N GLU A 21 -6.40 5.21 -20.04
CA GLU A 21 -5.50 5.80 -21.04
C GLU A 21 -4.62 6.89 -20.41
N GLN A 22 -5.15 7.73 -19.53
CA GLN A 22 -4.36 8.71 -18.79
C GLN A 22 -3.29 8.04 -17.91
N ALA A 23 -3.65 6.98 -17.19
CA ALA A 23 -2.70 6.24 -16.37
C ALA A 23 -1.58 5.61 -17.23
N LEU A 24 -1.91 5.08 -18.41
CA LEU A 24 -0.91 4.54 -19.35
C LEU A 24 0.00 5.63 -19.92
N GLN A 25 -0.54 6.78 -20.29
CA GLN A 25 0.26 7.91 -20.75
C GLN A 25 1.23 8.37 -19.66
N GLN A 26 0.77 8.46 -18.42
CA GLN A 26 1.62 8.80 -17.29
C GLN A 26 2.70 7.73 -17.04
N ALA A 27 2.35 6.44 -17.14
CA ALA A 27 3.32 5.35 -17.02
C ALA A 27 4.43 5.44 -18.07
N ARG A 28 4.06 5.60 -19.34
CA ARG A 28 5.02 5.76 -20.45
C ARG A 28 5.93 6.96 -20.25
N LYS A 29 5.37 8.09 -19.79
CA LYS A 29 6.15 9.30 -19.47
C LYS A 29 7.15 9.04 -18.37
N LEU A 30 6.72 8.48 -17.24
CA LEU A 30 7.58 8.19 -16.09
C LEU A 30 8.71 7.21 -16.46
N ILE A 31 8.41 6.18 -17.25
CA ILE A 31 9.43 5.23 -17.74
C ILE A 31 10.44 5.95 -18.64
N ALA A 32 9.99 6.81 -19.57
CA ALA A 32 10.88 7.59 -20.43
C ALA A 32 11.75 8.59 -19.64
N GLU A 33 11.27 9.08 -18.50
CA GLU A 33 12.01 9.92 -17.54
C GLU A 33 12.96 9.12 -16.63
N GLY A 34 13.03 7.78 -16.76
CA GLY A 34 13.96 6.92 -16.03
C GLY A 34 13.39 6.28 -14.77
N ALA A 35 12.09 6.22 -14.59
CA ALA A 35 11.50 5.48 -13.47
C ALA A 35 11.79 3.96 -13.64
N SER A 36 12.39 3.35 -12.61
CA SER A 36 12.64 1.91 -12.53
C SER A 36 11.50 1.15 -11.85
N ILE A 37 10.67 1.85 -11.11
CA ILE A 37 9.48 1.31 -10.41
C ILE A 37 8.32 2.27 -10.67
N LEU A 38 7.13 1.72 -10.96
CA LEU A 38 5.86 2.45 -10.96
C LEU A 38 5.04 2.03 -9.76
N ASP A 39 4.69 2.97 -8.89
CA ASP A 39 3.87 2.76 -7.69
C ASP A 39 2.43 3.16 -7.96
N ILE A 40 1.53 2.18 -7.96
CA ILE A 40 0.14 2.33 -8.41
C ILE A 40 -0.77 2.26 -7.20
N GLY A 41 -1.54 3.32 -6.96
CA GLY A 41 -2.51 3.40 -5.86
C GLY A 41 -3.93 3.69 -6.34
N GLY A 42 -4.90 2.98 -5.79
CA GLY A 42 -6.33 3.14 -6.06
C GLY A 42 -7.09 3.94 -5.00
N GLU A 43 -6.47 4.13 -3.83
CA GLU A 43 -6.99 4.90 -2.70
C GLU A 43 -6.05 6.07 -2.39
N SER A 44 -6.62 7.24 -2.11
CA SER A 44 -5.81 8.37 -1.66
C SER A 44 -5.63 8.32 -0.15
N THR A 45 -4.39 8.19 0.30
CA THR A 45 -4.02 8.21 1.72
C THR A 45 -3.55 9.58 2.20
N ARG A 46 -3.82 10.64 1.41
CA ARG A 46 -3.42 12.02 1.76
C ARG A 46 -4.14 12.50 3.00
N PRO A 47 -3.43 13.07 3.98
CA PRO A 47 -4.02 13.64 5.19
C PRO A 47 -5.16 14.62 4.87
N GLY A 48 -6.32 14.44 5.53
CA GLY A 48 -7.48 15.32 5.41
C GLY A 48 -8.27 15.22 4.09
N ARG A 49 -7.87 14.34 3.17
CA ARG A 49 -8.56 14.05 1.89
C ARG A 49 -8.70 12.56 1.62
N SER A 50 -8.31 11.72 2.56
CA SER A 50 -8.48 10.27 2.43
C SER A 50 -9.96 9.92 2.61
N SER A 51 -10.50 9.16 1.67
CA SER A 51 -11.78 8.47 1.83
C SER A 51 -11.51 6.99 1.66
N TYR A 52 -12.08 6.19 2.54
CA TYR A 52 -12.03 4.74 2.38
C TYR A 52 -12.64 4.35 1.02
N VAL A 53 -11.93 3.50 0.30
CA VAL A 53 -12.39 2.91 -0.96
C VAL A 53 -12.70 1.46 -0.70
N GLU A 54 -13.88 0.98 -1.13
CA GLU A 54 -14.23 -0.42 -1.01
C GLU A 54 -13.25 -1.29 -1.81
N ILE A 55 -12.99 -2.51 -1.32
CA ILE A 55 -11.98 -3.41 -1.89
C ILE A 55 -12.22 -3.67 -3.37
N GLU A 56 -13.46 -3.99 -3.74
CA GLU A 56 -13.86 -4.28 -5.11
C GLU A 56 -13.65 -3.07 -6.03
N GLU A 57 -13.93 -1.88 -5.52
CA GLU A 57 -13.74 -0.63 -6.26
C GLU A 57 -12.25 -0.35 -6.47
N GLU A 58 -11.42 -0.53 -5.44
CA GLU A 58 -9.97 -0.35 -5.54
C GLU A 58 -9.37 -1.34 -6.55
N ILE A 59 -9.77 -2.61 -6.49
CA ILE A 59 -9.38 -3.64 -7.48
C ILE A 59 -9.77 -3.21 -8.90
N GLN A 60 -10.99 -2.72 -9.10
CA GLN A 60 -11.46 -2.25 -10.41
C GLN A 60 -10.66 -1.06 -10.95
N ARG A 61 -10.10 -0.23 -10.09
CA ARG A 61 -9.23 0.89 -10.47
C ARG A 61 -7.83 0.40 -10.88
N VAL A 62 -7.18 -0.40 -10.04
CA VAL A 62 -5.73 -0.68 -10.20
C VAL A 62 -5.44 -1.85 -11.14
N VAL A 63 -6.23 -2.91 -11.13
CA VAL A 63 -5.95 -4.13 -11.91
C VAL A 63 -5.93 -3.89 -13.43
N PRO A 64 -6.86 -3.14 -14.04
CA PRO A 64 -6.79 -2.84 -15.47
C PRO A 64 -5.53 -2.06 -15.85
N VAL A 65 -5.09 -1.12 -15.02
CA VAL A 65 -3.87 -0.31 -15.23
C VAL A 65 -2.64 -1.20 -15.17
N ILE A 66 -2.50 -2.05 -14.15
CA ILE A 66 -1.38 -2.99 -14.00
C ILE A 66 -1.28 -3.90 -15.21
N LYS A 67 -2.41 -4.53 -15.61
CA LYS A 67 -2.44 -5.41 -16.78
C LYS A 67 -2.06 -4.71 -18.09
N ALA A 68 -2.46 -3.47 -18.24
CA ALA A 68 -2.17 -2.71 -19.44
C ALA A 68 -0.69 -2.29 -19.49
N ILE A 69 -0.12 -1.81 -18.39
CA ILE A 69 1.32 -1.49 -18.30
C ILE A 69 2.15 -2.75 -18.57
N ARG A 70 1.79 -3.88 -17.99
CA ARG A 70 2.54 -5.14 -18.14
C ARG A 70 2.56 -5.67 -19.58
N LYS A 71 1.59 -5.32 -20.43
CA LYS A 71 1.61 -5.65 -21.85
C LYS A 71 2.63 -4.85 -22.66
N GLU A 72 3.04 -3.69 -22.14
CA GLU A 72 3.91 -2.75 -22.85
C GLU A 72 5.33 -2.68 -22.26
N SER A 73 5.53 -3.11 -21.00
CA SER A 73 6.77 -2.88 -20.28
C SER A 73 7.02 -3.91 -19.19
N ASP A 74 8.30 -4.23 -18.98
CA ASP A 74 8.81 -5.06 -17.89
C ASP A 74 9.24 -4.23 -16.67
N VAL A 75 8.89 -2.93 -16.60
CA VAL A 75 9.16 -2.08 -15.46
C VAL A 75 8.62 -2.71 -14.18
N LEU A 76 9.32 -2.54 -13.05
CA LEU A 76 8.80 -3.02 -11.78
C LEU A 76 7.53 -2.26 -11.42
N ILE A 77 6.49 -2.98 -11.00
CA ILE A 77 5.21 -2.41 -10.57
C ILE A 77 5.03 -2.69 -9.08
N SER A 78 4.85 -1.63 -8.34
CA SER A 78 4.43 -1.60 -6.94
C SER A 78 2.92 -1.36 -6.86
N ILE A 79 2.23 -2.05 -5.99
CA ILE A 79 0.86 -1.72 -5.60
C ILE A 79 0.87 -1.01 -4.24
N ASP A 80 0.43 0.24 -4.21
CA ASP A 80 0.24 1.02 -2.98
C ASP A 80 -1.13 0.70 -2.39
N THR A 81 -1.14 -0.21 -1.42
CA THR A 81 -2.34 -0.64 -0.72
C THR A 81 -2.01 -1.30 0.61
N TRP A 82 -2.89 -1.12 1.59
CA TRP A 82 -2.84 -1.79 2.88
C TRP A 82 -3.84 -2.96 2.99
N LYS A 83 -4.63 -3.23 1.93
CA LYS A 83 -5.66 -4.26 1.87
C LYS A 83 -5.13 -5.51 1.16
N SER A 84 -5.11 -6.63 1.86
CA SER A 84 -4.55 -7.89 1.34
C SER A 84 -5.24 -8.40 0.07
N GLN A 85 -6.57 -8.22 -0.05
CA GLN A 85 -7.31 -8.65 -1.24
C GLN A 85 -6.96 -7.81 -2.48
N VAL A 86 -6.71 -6.52 -2.31
CA VAL A 86 -6.24 -5.65 -3.39
C VAL A 86 -4.83 -6.04 -3.81
N ALA A 87 -3.94 -6.28 -2.83
CA ALA A 87 -2.59 -6.75 -3.08
C ALA A 87 -2.59 -8.09 -3.84
N GLU A 88 -3.40 -9.07 -3.43
CA GLU A 88 -3.52 -10.36 -4.11
C GLU A 88 -3.96 -10.20 -5.57
N ALA A 89 -4.98 -9.39 -5.83
CA ALA A 89 -5.47 -9.12 -7.18
C ALA A 89 -4.43 -8.39 -8.05
N ALA A 90 -3.71 -7.42 -7.49
CA ALA A 90 -2.65 -6.67 -8.17
C ALA A 90 -1.44 -7.55 -8.51
N LEU A 91 -0.99 -8.39 -7.57
CA LEU A 91 0.09 -9.35 -7.79
C LEU A 91 -0.27 -10.37 -8.87
N ALA A 92 -1.51 -10.90 -8.84
CA ALA A 92 -2.02 -11.77 -9.90
C ALA A 92 -2.14 -11.08 -11.28
N ALA A 93 -2.29 -9.75 -11.30
CA ALA A 93 -2.31 -8.94 -12.52
C ALA A 93 -0.92 -8.61 -13.07
N GLY A 94 0.15 -8.87 -12.31
CA GLY A 94 1.53 -8.67 -12.71
C GLY A 94 2.31 -7.61 -11.92
N ALA A 95 1.81 -7.15 -10.76
CA ALA A 95 2.63 -6.38 -9.82
C ALA A 95 3.77 -7.25 -9.26
N ASN A 96 4.87 -6.62 -8.89
CA ASN A 96 6.09 -7.29 -8.40
C ASN A 96 6.28 -7.14 -6.89
N LEU A 97 5.74 -6.06 -6.31
CA LEU A 97 5.90 -5.73 -4.91
C LEU A 97 4.67 -5.01 -4.36
N VAL A 98 4.52 -5.04 -3.06
CA VAL A 98 3.49 -4.30 -2.33
C VAL A 98 4.16 -3.17 -1.55
N ASN A 99 3.62 -1.96 -1.65
CA ASN A 99 3.95 -0.83 -0.80
C ASN A 99 2.84 -0.68 0.25
N ASP A 100 3.11 -1.17 1.46
CA ASP A 100 2.14 -1.17 2.54
C ASP A 100 2.44 -0.06 3.55
N ILE A 101 1.66 1.01 3.50
CA ILE A 101 1.79 2.16 4.39
C ILE A 101 1.45 1.85 5.86
N THR A 102 0.89 0.69 6.15
CA THR A 102 0.63 0.24 7.51
C THR A 102 1.77 -0.62 8.07
N GLY A 103 2.77 -0.96 7.26
CA GLY A 103 3.92 -1.76 7.67
C GLY A 103 3.55 -3.16 8.13
N LEU A 104 2.62 -3.81 7.46
CA LEU A 104 2.05 -5.13 7.78
C LEU A 104 1.19 -5.15 9.06
N MET A 105 0.78 -3.97 9.58
CA MET A 105 -0.01 -3.85 10.81
C MET A 105 -1.51 -3.65 10.54
N GLY A 106 -1.91 -3.24 9.33
CA GLY A 106 -3.30 -2.91 8.99
C GLY A 106 -4.15 -4.13 8.65
N ASP A 107 -3.60 -5.08 7.90
CA ASP A 107 -4.29 -6.31 7.50
C ASP A 107 -3.41 -7.54 7.84
N GLU A 108 -3.92 -8.40 8.72
CA GLU A 108 -3.19 -9.59 9.20
C GLU A 108 -2.87 -10.61 8.09
N LYS A 109 -3.58 -10.57 6.96
CA LYS A 109 -3.37 -11.45 5.82
C LYS A 109 -2.31 -10.93 4.84
N MET A 110 -1.91 -9.66 4.94
CA MET A 110 -1.01 -9.04 3.97
C MET A 110 0.31 -9.80 3.83
N ALA A 111 0.97 -10.12 4.94
CA ALA A 111 2.23 -10.85 4.91
C ALA A 111 2.11 -12.22 4.21
N HIS A 112 1.01 -12.95 4.47
CA HIS A 112 0.76 -14.24 3.82
C HIS A 112 0.50 -14.11 2.31
N VAL A 113 -0.21 -13.06 1.88
CA VAL A 113 -0.44 -12.78 0.45
C VAL A 113 0.88 -12.52 -0.26
N VAL A 114 1.74 -11.70 0.31
CA VAL A 114 3.07 -11.40 -0.24
C VAL A 114 3.93 -12.66 -0.33
N ALA A 115 4.02 -13.42 0.77
CA ALA A 115 4.83 -14.64 0.85
C ALA A 115 4.37 -15.72 -0.16
N LYS A 116 3.05 -15.90 -0.32
CA LYS A 116 2.44 -16.92 -1.20
C LYS A 116 2.94 -16.87 -2.64
N VAL A 117 3.25 -15.69 -3.14
CA VAL A 117 3.73 -15.49 -4.52
C VAL A 117 5.20 -15.10 -4.59
N GLY A 118 5.90 -15.03 -3.47
CA GLY A 118 7.31 -14.62 -3.40
C GLY A 118 7.52 -13.16 -3.82
N ALA A 119 6.53 -12.30 -3.60
CA ALA A 119 6.63 -10.88 -3.90
C ALA A 119 7.50 -10.17 -2.85
N LYS A 120 7.97 -8.97 -3.20
CA LYS A 120 8.65 -8.06 -2.26
C LYS A 120 7.62 -7.18 -1.57
N VAL A 121 7.99 -6.64 -0.40
CA VAL A 121 7.16 -5.68 0.34
C VAL A 121 8.00 -4.50 0.81
N VAL A 122 7.46 -3.31 0.66
CA VAL A 122 7.98 -2.09 1.31
C VAL A 122 7.21 -1.93 2.61
N ILE A 123 7.93 -1.98 3.71
CA ILE A 123 7.41 -1.82 5.06
C ILE A 123 7.67 -0.38 5.50
N MET A 124 6.60 0.40 5.66
CA MET A 124 6.68 1.77 6.10
C MET A 124 6.44 1.86 7.62
N PHE A 125 7.27 2.61 8.34
CA PHE A 125 6.95 2.99 9.70
C PHE A 125 5.78 3.99 9.70
N ASN A 126 4.68 3.58 10.28
CA ASN A 126 3.49 4.43 10.44
C ASN A 126 3.16 4.59 11.93
N PRO A 127 3.55 5.72 12.57
CA PRO A 127 3.32 5.92 14.00
C PRO A 127 1.84 5.93 14.37
N VAL A 128 0.95 6.22 13.43
CA VAL A 128 -0.51 6.19 13.63
C VAL A 128 -0.99 4.79 14.02
N MET A 129 -0.37 3.74 13.49
CA MET A 129 -0.70 2.35 13.82
C MET A 129 -0.38 2.01 15.28
N ALA A 130 0.65 2.63 15.86
CA ALA A 130 1.12 2.40 17.22
C ALA A 130 0.58 3.46 18.22
N ARG A 131 0.11 4.61 17.74
CA ARG A 131 -0.44 5.71 18.55
C ARG A 131 -1.81 6.17 18.04
N PRO A 132 -2.86 5.37 18.26
CA PRO A 132 -4.20 5.68 17.73
C PRO A 132 -4.83 6.94 18.36
N GLN A 133 -4.36 7.38 19.52
CA GLN A 133 -4.81 8.61 20.19
C GLN A 133 -4.06 9.86 19.70
N HIS A 134 -3.01 9.70 18.90
CA HIS A 134 -2.28 10.83 18.37
C HIS A 134 -3.16 11.65 17.40
N PRO A 135 -3.08 13.00 17.40
CA PRO A 135 -3.90 13.83 16.49
C PRO A 135 -3.80 13.44 15.01
N SER A 136 -2.65 12.92 14.56
CA SER A 136 -2.47 12.44 13.20
C SER A 136 -3.33 11.23 12.86
N SER A 137 -3.74 10.41 13.83
CA SER A 137 -4.58 9.24 13.60
C SER A 137 -5.99 9.61 13.14
N LEU A 138 -6.48 10.79 13.53
CA LEU A 138 -7.75 11.33 13.08
C LEU A 138 -7.80 11.64 11.58
N ILE A 139 -6.64 11.71 10.94
CA ILE A 139 -6.48 12.00 9.51
C ILE A 139 -6.58 10.70 8.69
N PHE A 140 -6.36 9.54 9.33
CA PHE A 140 -6.37 8.20 8.73
C PHE A 140 -7.36 7.28 9.47
N PRO A 141 -8.66 7.56 9.48
CA PRO A 141 -9.62 6.86 10.34
C PRO A 141 -9.88 5.38 9.95
N HIS A 142 -9.29 4.87 8.85
CA HIS A 142 -9.69 3.61 8.23
C HIS A 142 -8.66 2.49 8.29
N PHE A 143 -7.47 2.75 8.80
CA PHE A 143 -6.46 1.70 8.98
C PHE A 143 -6.84 0.87 10.21
N GLY A 144 -7.25 -0.36 10.08
CA GLY A 144 -7.64 -1.31 11.12
C GLY A 144 -6.91 -1.21 12.47
N PHE A 145 -7.05 -0.08 13.17
CA PHE A 145 -6.36 0.23 14.41
C PHE A 145 -6.61 -0.82 15.47
N GLY A 146 -5.54 -1.32 16.08
CA GLY A 146 -5.62 -2.14 17.26
C GLY A 146 -5.53 -3.65 17.05
N GLN A 147 -5.42 -4.15 15.82
CA GLN A 147 -5.26 -5.60 15.59
C GLN A 147 -3.81 -6.09 15.78
N ALA A 148 -2.82 -5.21 15.57
CA ALA A 148 -1.40 -5.56 15.63
C ALA A 148 -0.79 -5.43 17.02
N PHE A 149 -1.39 -4.63 17.90
CA PHE A 149 -0.90 -4.30 19.24
C PHE A 149 -2.01 -4.45 20.28
N THR A 150 -1.65 -4.86 21.47
CA THR A 150 -2.55 -4.93 22.63
C THR A 150 -2.80 -3.53 23.21
N GLU A 151 -3.87 -3.36 23.99
CA GLU A 151 -4.16 -2.08 24.67
C GLU A 151 -3.02 -1.65 25.61
N GLU A 152 -2.34 -2.60 26.26
CA GLU A 152 -1.19 -2.36 27.13
C GLU A 152 0.00 -1.81 26.32
N GLU A 153 0.34 -2.46 25.20
CA GLU A 153 1.40 -2.00 24.29
C GLU A 153 1.11 -0.60 23.76
N LEU A 154 -0.13 -0.32 23.34
CA LEU A 154 -0.52 1.00 22.83
C LEU A 154 -0.38 2.09 23.91
N ALA A 155 -0.71 1.78 25.17
CA ALA A 155 -0.57 2.72 26.29
C ALA A 155 0.91 3.06 26.59
N ASP A 156 1.81 2.09 26.41
CA ASP A 156 3.25 2.28 26.56
C ASP A 156 3.83 3.06 25.36
N PHE A 157 3.38 2.78 24.15
CA PHE A 157 3.82 3.46 22.92
C PHE A 157 3.49 4.94 22.92
N GLU A 158 2.40 5.38 23.57
CA GLU A 158 2.06 6.80 23.69
C GLU A 158 3.14 7.63 24.42
N LYS A 159 3.92 6.99 25.30
CA LYS A 159 4.96 7.62 26.12
C LYS A 159 6.38 7.36 25.59
N MET A 160 6.54 6.44 24.68
CA MET A 160 7.83 5.99 24.17
C MET A 160 8.48 7.06 23.29
N PRO A 161 9.80 7.29 23.32
CA PRO A 161 10.50 8.10 22.32
C PRO A 161 10.23 7.59 20.90
N ILE A 162 10.21 8.48 19.92
CA ILE A 162 9.83 8.09 18.54
C ILE A 162 10.83 7.11 17.91
N GLU A 163 12.09 7.25 18.24
CA GLU A 163 13.18 6.38 17.76
C GLU A 163 12.99 4.95 18.28
N GLU A 164 12.70 4.80 19.58
CA GLU A 164 12.44 3.51 20.21
C GLU A 164 11.15 2.87 19.68
N LEU A 165 10.11 3.68 19.48
CA LEU A 165 8.87 3.22 18.87
C LEU A 165 9.09 2.71 17.44
N MET A 166 9.92 3.41 16.65
CA MET A 166 10.24 3.01 15.30
C MET A 166 10.99 1.66 15.28
N GLU A 167 11.95 1.45 16.16
CA GLU A 167 12.67 0.19 16.30
C GLU A 167 11.71 -0.94 16.66
N THR A 168 10.88 -0.76 17.70
CA THR A 168 9.87 -1.74 18.13
C THR A 168 8.87 -2.07 17.02
N PHE A 169 8.46 -1.06 16.26
CA PHE A 169 7.54 -1.24 15.13
C PHE A 169 8.19 -2.11 14.04
N PHE A 170 9.42 -1.80 13.64
CA PHE A 170 10.10 -2.58 12.61
C PHE A 170 10.45 -4.00 13.07
N GLU A 171 10.83 -4.20 14.32
CA GLU A 171 11.01 -5.54 14.88
C GLU A 171 9.72 -6.39 14.75
N ARG A 172 8.57 -5.81 15.09
CA ARG A 172 7.27 -6.46 14.92
C ARG A 172 6.93 -6.74 13.46
N ALA A 173 7.17 -5.78 12.58
CA ALA A 173 6.89 -5.92 11.16
C ALA A 173 7.77 -7.00 10.50
N LEU A 174 9.05 -7.03 10.84
CA LEU A 174 9.98 -8.04 10.35
C LEU A 174 9.65 -9.43 10.89
N ALA A 175 9.28 -9.54 12.16
CA ALA A 175 8.82 -10.83 12.74
C ALA A 175 7.59 -11.37 11.98
N ARG A 176 6.61 -10.52 11.68
CA ARG A 176 5.44 -10.90 10.87
C ARG A 176 5.81 -11.34 9.46
N ALA A 177 6.74 -10.64 8.83
CA ALA A 177 7.24 -10.99 7.50
C ALA A 177 7.93 -12.37 7.51
N GLU A 178 8.78 -12.62 8.51
CA GLU A 178 9.50 -13.88 8.70
C GLU A 178 8.56 -15.04 8.99
N GLU A 179 7.61 -14.87 9.92
CA GLU A 179 6.58 -15.86 10.26
C GLU A 179 5.73 -16.25 9.05
N ALA A 180 5.43 -15.30 8.17
CA ALA A 180 4.71 -15.56 6.92
C ALA A 180 5.59 -16.21 5.84
N GLY A 181 6.92 -16.22 5.98
CA GLY A 181 7.87 -16.78 5.02
C GLY A 181 8.31 -15.80 3.91
N ILE A 182 8.23 -14.50 4.14
CA ILE A 182 8.81 -13.50 3.22
C ILE A 182 10.34 -13.57 3.33
N ALA A 183 11.03 -13.75 2.19
CA ALA A 183 12.47 -13.82 2.16
C ALA A 183 13.12 -12.48 2.54
N GLN A 184 14.18 -12.54 3.35
CA GLN A 184 15.06 -11.40 3.59
C GLN A 184 16.06 -11.30 2.42
N GLU A 185 16.07 -10.16 1.72
CA GLU A 185 17.05 -9.87 0.65
C GLU A 185 17.85 -8.62 0.98
#